data_6d38150641cf962bf7118804665afbc7
#
_entry.id   6d38150641cf962bf7118804665afbc7
#
_cell.length_a   1.000
_cell.length_b   1.000
_cell.length_c   1.000
_cell.angle_alpha   90.00
_cell.angle_beta   90.00
_cell.angle_gamma   90.00
#
_symmetry.space_group_name_H-M   'P 1'
#
loop_
_entity.id
_entity.type
_entity.pdbx_description
1 polymer ?
#
loop_
_entity_poly.entity_id
_entity_poly.type
_entity_poly.pdbx_seq_one_letter_code
_entity_poly.pdbx_strand_id
1 'polypeptide(L)'
;MLALALSMFTACKPSASARVYIEGTSFMVDGKELWLSGGNTPWYDWNDFTGNMNEEKWENTFATLAENNINCTRIWVNCNGYQIVKVNSSGDITEINPDHWTDLDKLFALAEKYGVYIMATLLSFDHFKSPNWQALISSKEKADAYADMYVEEFCRRYGENEYLFAIDIMNEPDWVYENEECGQIEWDNISYLLGKCASAIHDNCDTLVTVGMGIIKYNSDKYEGNKISDKYLTELTGLDTAYVDFYSTHYYHWQKPYFNFPFDKTPEDFGLDNDKPCLIGETSNDNERQFKMTLPELYKSVYENGWNGILVWMEPRQEEETIWYRFDLTAEATNEMADYIFDKIYPIGKKK
;
A
#
# COMPACT_ATOMS: atom_id res chain seq x y z
N MET A 1 -11.15 -8.53 -65.86
CA MET A 1 -10.66 -7.59 -64.88
C MET A 1 -11.11 -8.07 -63.51
N LEU A 2 -10.20 -8.68 -62.76
CA LEU A 2 -10.45 -9.13 -61.41
C LEU A 2 -9.98 -8.00 -60.46
N ALA A 3 -10.91 -7.41 -59.69
CA ALA A 3 -10.56 -6.44 -58.67
C ALA A 3 -10.16 -7.16 -57.40
N LEU A 4 -8.88 -7.07 -57.02
CA LEU A 4 -8.38 -7.48 -55.70
C LEU A 4 -8.85 -6.46 -54.66
N ALA A 5 -9.74 -6.88 -53.77
CA ALA A 5 -10.08 -6.11 -52.59
C ALA A 5 -8.96 -6.33 -51.52
N LEU A 6 -8.14 -5.29 -51.33
CA LEU A 6 -7.16 -5.25 -50.25
C LEU A 6 -7.91 -4.94 -48.94
N SER A 7 -8.15 -5.97 -48.10
CA SER A 7 -8.66 -5.77 -46.76
C SER A 7 -7.50 -5.24 -45.86
N MET A 8 -7.56 -3.93 -45.55
CA MET A 8 -6.70 -3.36 -44.52
C MET A 8 -7.16 -3.88 -43.14
N PHE A 9 -6.42 -4.82 -42.61
CA PHE A 9 -6.49 -5.11 -41.18
C PHE A 9 -5.87 -3.93 -40.45
N THR A 10 -6.71 -3.07 -39.89
CA THR A 10 -6.29 -2.13 -38.84
C THR A 10 -5.96 -3.00 -37.61
N ALA A 11 -4.67 -3.25 -37.37
CA ALA A 11 -4.23 -3.78 -36.11
C ALA A 11 -4.66 -2.78 -35.03
N CYS A 12 -5.64 -3.14 -34.19
CA CYS A 12 -5.90 -2.43 -32.95
C CYS A 12 -4.57 -2.40 -32.20
N LYS A 13 -4.03 -1.21 -31.93
CA LYS A 13 -2.95 -1.09 -30.94
C LYS A 13 -3.50 -1.67 -29.64
N PRO A 14 -2.76 -2.57 -28.98
CA PRO A 14 -3.17 -3.00 -27.65
C PRO A 14 -3.37 -1.74 -26.79
N SER A 15 -4.40 -1.71 -25.97
CA SER A 15 -4.56 -0.66 -24.97
C SER A 15 -3.29 -0.62 -24.13
N ALA A 16 -2.77 0.57 -23.85
CA ALA A 16 -1.63 0.70 -22.96
C ALA A 16 -1.99 0.05 -21.60
N SER A 17 -1.12 -0.82 -21.11
CA SER A 17 -1.32 -1.46 -19.80
C SER A 17 -1.14 -0.43 -18.70
N ALA A 18 -2.01 -0.46 -17.68
CA ALA A 18 -1.87 0.33 -16.46
C ALA A 18 -1.06 -0.39 -15.38
N ARG A 19 -0.61 -1.65 -15.63
CA ARG A 19 0.19 -2.43 -14.68
C ARG A 19 1.50 -1.71 -14.35
N VAL A 20 1.73 -1.49 -13.06
CA VAL A 20 2.99 -0.95 -12.55
C VAL A 20 4.03 -2.06 -12.42
N TYR A 21 5.25 -1.76 -12.79
CA TYR A 21 6.42 -2.62 -12.63
C TYR A 21 7.63 -1.80 -12.17
N ILE A 22 8.74 -2.45 -11.85
CA ILE A 22 9.95 -1.79 -11.36
C ILE A 22 11.07 -1.93 -12.38
N GLU A 23 11.76 -0.80 -12.67
CA GLU A 23 13.06 -0.79 -13.35
C GLU A 23 14.09 -0.07 -12.47
N GLY A 24 15.09 -0.79 -11.98
CA GLY A 24 16.05 -0.25 -11.02
C GLY A 24 15.37 0.16 -9.72
N THR A 25 15.41 1.43 -9.37
CA THR A 25 14.77 2.00 -8.18
C THR A 25 13.57 2.89 -8.52
N SER A 26 12.92 2.67 -9.67
CA SER A 26 11.77 3.47 -10.12
C SER A 26 10.54 2.60 -10.38
N PHE A 27 9.37 3.10 -10.04
CA PHE A 27 8.11 2.56 -10.55
C PHE A 27 7.91 3.00 -11.99
N MET A 28 7.45 2.07 -12.81
CA MET A 28 7.22 2.27 -14.23
C MET A 28 5.81 1.84 -14.62
N VAL A 29 5.23 2.51 -15.60
CA VAL A 29 3.97 2.13 -16.26
C VAL A 29 4.02 2.53 -17.72
N ASP A 30 3.72 1.60 -18.62
CA ASP A 30 3.75 1.83 -20.08
C ASP A 30 5.06 2.49 -20.56
N GLY A 31 6.21 2.05 -20.01
CA GLY A 31 7.54 2.56 -20.33
C GLY A 31 7.84 3.97 -19.81
N LYS A 32 7.06 4.48 -18.88
CA LYS A 32 7.24 5.80 -18.25
C LYS A 32 7.42 5.65 -16.74
N GLU A 33 8.23 6.52 -16.19
CA GLU A 33 8.35 6.62 -14.75
C GLU A 33 7.04 7.09 -14.11
N LEU A 34 6.64 6.41 -13.04
CA LEU A 34 5.48 6.75 -12.22
C LEU A 34 5.95 7.28 -10.87
N TRP A 35 5.50 8.47 -10.50
CA TRP A 35 5.62 8.99 -9.14
C TRP A 35 4.26 8.94 -8.43
N LEU A 36 4.23 8.40 -7.21
CA LEU A 36 2.98 8.25 -6.46
C LEU A 36 2.65 9.54 -5.71
N SER A 37 1.74 10.31 -6.28
CA SER A 37 1.11 11.47 -5.63
C SER A 37 -0.16 11.01 -4.95
N GLY A 38 -0.06 10.54 -3.71
CA GLY A 38 -1.11 9.75 -3.12
C GLY A 38 -1.60 10.19 -1.75
N GLY A 39 -2.53 9.40 -1.24
CA GLY A 39 -3.02 9.53 0.12
C GLY A 39 -3.54 8.20 0.66
N ASN A 40 -3.71 8.11 1.96
CA ASN A 40 -4.40 7.00 2.60
C ASN A 40 -5.87 7.37 2.76
N THR A 41 -6.77 6.58 2.18
CA THR A 41 -8.20 6.60 2.47
C THR A 41 -8.57 5.27 3.12
N PRO A 42 -8.18 5.07 4.41
CA PRO A 42 -8.05 3.73 4.97
C PRO A 42 -9.39 3.00 5.06
N TRP A 43 -10.46 3.67 5.47
CA TRP A 43 -11.84 3.18 5.62
C TRP A 43 -12.80 4.37 5.79
N TYR A 44 -14.10 4.11 5.69
CA TYR A 44 -15.14 4.99 6.23
C TYR A 44 -15.61 4.53 7.58
N ASP A 45 -15.96 3.23 7.67
CA ASP A 45 -16.26 2.53 8.89
C ASP A 45 -15.21 1.43 9.10
N TRP A 46 -14.83 1.16 10.35
CA TRP A 46 -13.72 0.26 10.70
C TRP A 46 -13.77 -1.15 10.08
N ASN A 47 -14.92 -1.61 9.61
CA ASN A 47 -15.09 -2.90 8.96
C ASN A 47 -15.89 -2.77 7.65
N ASP A 48 -15.53 -1.82 6.83
CA ASP A 48 -16.22 -1.49 5.59
C ASP A 48 -16.46 -2.67 4.65
N PHE A 49 -15.45 -3.55 4.52
CA PHE A 49 -15.48 -4.62 3.51
C PHE A 49 -15.97 -5.95 4.07
N THR A 50 -17.07 -5.92 4.79
CA THR A 50 -17.70 -7.11 5.42
C THR A 50 -19.12 -7.38 4.94
N GLY A 51 -19.48 -6.88 3.74
CA GLY A 51 -20.83 -6.84 3.20
C GLY A 51 -21.55 -5.52 3.48
N ASN A 52 -20.84 -4.52 4.01
CA ASN A 52 -21.41 -3.25 4.43
C ASN A 52 -20.81 -2.04 3.67
N MET A 53 -20.07 -2.27 2.59
CA MET A 53 -19.46 -1.21 1.80
C MET A 53 -20.52 -0.20 1.32
N ASN A 54 -20.33 1.06 1.69
CA ASN A 54 -21.15 2.14 1.14
C ASN A 54 -20.59 2.55 -0.23
N GLU A 55 -21.17 1.95 -1.27
CA GLU A 55 -20.71 2.11 -2.66
C GLU A 55 -20.73 3.58 -3.12
N GLU A 56 -21.77 4.35 -2.76
CA GLU A 56 -21.88 5.76 -3.12
C GLU A 56 -20.75 6.61 -2.49
N LYS A 57 -20.44 6.37 -1.20
CA LYS A 57 -19.34 7.07 -0.53
C LYS A 57 -17.99 6.71 -1.17
N TRP A 58 -17.73 5.43 -1.44
CA TRP A 58 -16.49 5.00 -2.08
C TRP A 58 -16.38 5.50 -3.52
N GLU A 59 -17.48 5.53 -4.28
CA GLU A 59 -17.48 6.12 -5.61
C GLU A 59 -17.14 7.62 -5.57
N ASN A 60 -17.74 8.37 -4.64
CA ASN A 60 -17.42 9.78 -4.43
C ASN A 60 -15.95 9.98 -4.02
N THR A 61 -15.38 9.07 -3.22
CA THR A 61 -13.96 9.07 -2.90
C THR A 61 -13.10 8.97 -4.15
N PHE A 62 -13.27 7.92 -4.95
CA PHE A 62 -12.45 7.73 -6.15
C PHE A 62 -12.60 8.87 -7.16
N ALA A 63 -13.81 9.40 -7.31
CA ALA A 63 -14.04 10.59 -8.14
C ALA A 63 -13.25 11.80 -7.63
N THR A 64 -13.32 12.08 -6.33
CA THR A 64 -12.60 13.18 -5.67
C THR A 64 -11.08 13.02 -5.77
N LEU A 65 -10.56 11.82 -5.56
CA LEU A 65 -9.13 11.53 -5.70
C LEU A 65 -8.67 11.82 -7.14
N ALA A 66 -9.38 11.29 -8.15
CA ALA A 66 -9.05 11.49 -9.55
C ALA A 66 -9.15 12.98 -9.97
N GLU A 67 -10.15 13.72 -9.49
CA GLU A 67 -10.32 15.16 -9.77
C GLU A 67 -9.18 16.01 -9.20
N ASN A 68 -8.53 15.55 -8.14
CA ASN A 68 -7.44 16.25 -7.47
C ASN A 68 -6.05 15.65 -7.74
N ASN A 69 -5.88 14.92 -8.84
CA ASN A 69 -4.59 14.35 -9.25
C ASN A 69 -3.94 13.43 -8.22
N ILE A 70 -4.75 12.77 -7.40
CA ILE A 70 -4.29 11.70 -6.50
C ILE A 70 -4.34 10.40 -7.30
N ASN A 71 -3.17 9.84 -7.61
CA ASN A 71 -3.04 8.67 -8.49
C ASN A 71 -2.95 7.33 -7.75
N CYS A 72 -2.77 7.36 -6.44
CA CYS A 72 -2.72 6.16 -5.61
C CYS A 72 -3.38 6.43 -4.26
N THR A 73 -4.17 5.46 -3.79
CA THR A 73 -4.66 5.47 -2.42
C THR A 73 -4.36 4.16 -1.71
N ARG A 74 -3.94 4.25 -0.45
CA ARG A 74 -3.75 3.09 0.41
C ARG A 74 -5.03 2.86 1.20
N ILE A 75 -5.55 1.63 1.11
CA ILE A 75 -6.83 1.22 1.70
C ILE A 75 -6.61 -0.03 2.55
N TRP A 76 -7.15 -0.04 3.76
CA TRP A 76 -7.14 -1.20 4.63
C TRP A 76 -8.33 -2.10 4.30
N VAL A 77 -8.08 -3.11 3.49
CA VAL A 77 -9.12 -4.05 3.05
C VAL A 77 -9.55 -5.01 4.15
N ASN A 78 -8.77 -5.12 5.23
CA ASN A 78 -9.09 -5.89 6.42
C ASN A 78 -8.59 -5.13 7.66
N CYS A 79 -9.47 -4.40 8.35
CA CYS A 79 -9.06 -3.47 9.39
C CYS A 79 -8.56 -4.16 10.67
N ASN A 80 -9.28 -5.14 11.21
CA ASN A 80 -8.93 -5.79 12.47
C ASN A 80 -9.11 -7.32 12.50
N GLY A 81 -9.50 -7.93 11.39
CA GLY A 81 -9.63 -9.37 11.22
C GLY A 81 -10.81 -10.06 11.93
N TYR A 82 -11.59 -9.34 12.73
CA TYR A 82 -12.67 -10.01 13.47
C TYR A 82 -13.85 -10.44 12.61
N GLN A 83 -14.11 -9.73 11.54
CA GLN A 83 -15.30 -9.97 10.70
C GLN A 83 -14.96 -10.56 9.34
N ILE A 84 -13.72 -10.41 8.87
CA ILE A 84 -13.29 -10.89 7.56
C ILE A 84 -12.64 -12.26 7.70
N VAL A 85 -11.52 -12.34 8.42
CA VAL A 85 -10.82 -13.59 8.71
C VAL A 85 -11.05 -13.96 10.17
N LYS A 86 -11.86 -14.99 10.42
CA LYS A 86 -12.18 -15.42 11.79
C LYS A 86 -11.13 -16.40 12.29
N VAL A 87 -10.45 -16.03 13.36
CA VAL A 87 -9.40 -16.81 14.01
C VAL A 87 -9.89 -17.27 15.38
N ASN A 88 -9.79 -18.56 15.70
CA ASN A 88 -10.16 -19.12 16.98
C ASN A 88 -9.08 -18.94 18.07
N SER A 89 -9.36 -19.32 19.30
CA SER A 89 -8.42 -19.17 20.42
C SER A 89 -7.13 -19.99 20.30
N SER A 90 -7.09 -20.95 19.40
CA SER A 90 -5.88 -21.72 19.08
C SER A 90 -5.05 -21.06 17.96
N GLY A 91 -5.55 -19.99 17.35
CA GLY A 91 -4.93 -19.31 16.21
C GLY A 91 -5.29 -19.91 14.84
N ASP A 92 -6.25 -20.85 14.78
CA ASP A 92 -6.66 -21.43 13.50
C ASP A 92 -7.69 -20.54 12.81
N ILE A 93 -7.55 -20.36 11.48
CA ILE A 93 -8.55 -19.72 10.65
C ILE A 93 -9.75 -20.65 10.53
N THR A 94 -10.92 -20.16 10.89
CA THR A 94 -12.17 -20.96 10.88
C THR A 94 -13.13 -20.55 9.78
N GLU A 95 -13.04 -19.31 9.30
CA GLU A 95 -13.92 -18.78 8.26
C GLU A 95 -13.28 -17.55 7.62
N ILE A 96 -13.52 -17.36 6.33
CA ILE A 96 -13.33 -16.11 5.61
C ILE A 96 -14.71 -15.65 5.15
N ASN A 97 -15.11 -14.43 5.51
CA ASN A 97 -16.41 -13.88 5.18
C ASN A 97 -16.57 -13.75 3.65
N PRO A 98 -17.53 -14.43 3.01
CA PRO A 98 -17.69 -14.37 1.55
C PRO A 98 -18.13 -12.99 1.04
N ASP A 99 -18.85 -12.20 1.87
CA ASP A 99 -19.31 -10.87 1.48
C ASP A 99 -18.15 -9.88 1.32
N HIS A 100 -17.00 -10.15 1.95
CA HIS A 100 -15.77 -9.44 1.76
C HIS A 100 -15.36 -9.34 0.29
N TRP A 101 -15.40 -10.45 -0.40
CA TRP A 101 -15.02 -10.48 -1.82
C TRP A 101 -15.99 -9.69 -2.69
N THR A 102 -17.29 -9.71 -2.37
CA THR A 102 -18.29 -8.91 -3.09
C THR A 102 -18.04 -7.40 -2.96
N ASP A 103 -17.64 -6.94 -1.77
CA ASP A 103 -17.32 -5.54 -1.55
C ASP A 103 -16.00 -5.16 -2.24
N LEU A 104 -14.99 -6.02 -2.20
CA LEU A 104 -13.73 -5.76 -2.91
C LEU A 104 -13.89 -5.77 -4.44
N ASP A 105 -14.77 -6.61 -5.01
CA ASP A 105 -15.09 -6.57 -6.44
C ASP A 105 -15.58 -5.17 -6.86
N LYS A 106 -16.42 -4.54 -6.04
CA LYS A 106 -16.88 -3.17 -6.27
C LYS A 106 -15.75 -2.15 -6.11
N LEU A 107 -14.93 -2.29 -5.06
CA LEU A 107 -13.82 -1.39 -4.80
C LEU A 107 -12.83 -1.34 -5.97
N PHE A 108 -12.42 -2.51 -6.48
CA PHE A 108 -11.49 -2.58 -7.61
C PHE A 108 -12.12 -2.11 -8.93
N ALA A 109 -13.44 -2.29 -9.12
CA ALA A 109 -14.14 -1.70 -10.24
C ALA A 109 -14.15 -0.16 -10.22
N LEU A 110 -14.21 0.45 -9.02
CA LEU A 110 -14.06 1.91 -8.85
C LEU A 110 -12.63 2.37 -9.19
N ALA A 111 -11.61 1.63 -8.76
CA ALA A 111 -10.22 1.92 -9.09
C ALA A 111 -10.01 1.98 -10.62
N GLU A 112 -10.49 0.98 -11.35
CA GLU A 112 -10.46 0.96 -12.82
C GLU A 112 -11.24 2.12 -13.44
N LYS A 113 -12.46 2.36 -12.94
CA LYS A 113 -13.35 3.41 -13.47
C LYS A 113 -12.72 4.80 -13.40
N TYR A 114 -12.06 5.10 -12.29
CA TYR A 114 -11.50 6.42 -12.02
C TYR A 114 -10.01 6.52 -12.33
N GLY A 115 -9.32 5.41 -12.60
CA GLY A 115 -7.90 5.38 -12.93
C GLY A 115 -7.01 5.68 -11.72
N VAL A 116 -7.43 5.30 -10.51
CA VAL A 116 -6.69 5.50 -9.27
C VAL A 116 -6.17 4.14 -8.77
N TYR A 117 -4.89 4.05 -8.54
CA TYR A 117 -4.27 2.85 -8.00
C TYR A 117 -4.67 2.60 -6.55
N ILE A 118 -4.78 1.32 -6.19
CA ILE A 118 -4.95 0.87 -4.81
C ILE A 118 -3.67 0.21 -4.33
N MET A 119 -3.15 0.64 -3.18
CA MET A 119 -2.25 -0.13 -2.34
C MET A 119 -3.09 -0.78 -1.25
N ALA A 120 -3.28 -2.10 -1.35
CA ALA A 120 -4.18 -2.85 -0.47
C ALA A 120 -3.44 -3.34 0.77
N THR A 121 -3.81 -2.84 1.95
CA THR A 121 -3.25 -3.27 3.24
C THR A 121 -4.07 -4.44 3.78
N LEU A 122 -3.43 -5.62 3.95
CA LEU A 122 -4.11 -6.85 4.35
C LEU A 122 -4.21 -7.03 5.86
N LEU A 123 -3.19 -6.62 6.59
CA LEU A 123 -3.11 -6.73 8.06
C LEU A 123 -2.74 -5.37 8.67
N SER A 124 -3.00 -5.24 9.96
CA SER A 124 -2.52 -4.15 10.80
C SER A 124 -2.06 -4.70 12.15
N PHE A 125 -1.18 -3.99 12.85
CA PHE A 125 -0.87 -4.32 14.25
C PHE A 125 -2.14 -4.44 15.12
N ASP A 126 -3.25 -3.81 14.72
CA ASP A 126 -4.53 -3.89 15.44
C ASP A 126 -5.11 -5.31 15.51
N HIS A 127 -4.83 -6.18 14.53
CA HIS A 127 -5.19 -7.60 14.59
C HIS A 127 -4.59 -8.28 15.81
N PHE A 128 -3.35 -7.94 16.14
CA PHE A 128 -2.55 -8.58 17.18
C PHE A 128 -2.85 -8.07 18.60
N LYS A 129 -3.76 -7.11 18.76
CA LYS A 129 -4.40 -6.84 20.05
C LYS A 129 -5.31 -8.00 20.49
N SER A 130 -5.64 -8.89 19.57
CA SER A 130 -6.38 -10.13 19.84
C SER A 130 -5.44 -11.29 20.20
N PRO A 131 -5.66 -11.99 21.35
CA PRO A 131 -4.91 -13.20 21.68
C PRO A 131 -5.01 -14.30 20.61
N ASN A 132 -6.11 -14.35 19.84
CA ASN A 132 -6.28 -15.33 18.77
C ASN A 132 -5.28 -15.06 17.63
N TRP A 133 -5.10 -13.81 17.24
CA TRP A 133 -4.14 -13.41 16.23
C TRP A 133 -2.69 -13.51 16.73
N GLN A 134 -2.44 -13.26 18.02
CA GLN A 134 -1.16 -13.53 18.65
C GLN A 134 -0.81 -15.04 18.57
N ALA A 135 -1.78 -15.92 18.80
CA ALA A 135 -1.60 -17.37 18.66
C ALA A 135 -1.33 -17.76 17.19
N LEU A 136 -1.95 -17.10 16.21
CA LEU A 136 -1.70 -17.34 14.79
C LEU A 136 -0.25 -16.99 14.43
N ILE A 137 0.19 -15.75 14.68
CA ILE A 137 1.52 -15.29 14.29
C ILE A 137 2.66 -16.01 15.03
N SER A 138 2.39 -16.56 16.21
CA SER A 138 3.37 -17.32 17.00
C SER A 138 3.58 -18.75 16.50
N SER A 139 2.84 -19.19 15.46
CA SER A 139 2.94 -20.52 14.87
C SER A 139 3.19 -20.44 13.37
N LYS A 140 4.31 -21.00 12.90
CA LYS A 140 4.62 -21.05 11.46
C LYS A 140 3.52 -21.74 10.65
N GLU A 141 2.99 -22.86 11.13
CA GLU A 141 1.91 -23.59 10.47
C GLU A 141 0.65 -22.72 10.27
N LYS A 142 0.34 -21.86 11.25
CA LYS A 142 -0.86 -21.00 11.17
C LYS A 142 -0.60 -19.75 10.34
N ALA A 143 0.61 -19.24 10.36
CA ALA A 143 1.06 -18.20 9.44
C ALA A 143 1.00 -18.70 7.99
N ASP A 144 1.43 -19.93 7.73
CA ASP A 144 1.26 -20.61 6.42
C ASP A 144 -0.21 -20.69 6.03
N ALA A 145 -1.09 -21.13 6.94
CA ALA A 145 -2.52 -21.21 6.67
C ALA A 145 -3.14 -19.84 6.32
N TYR A 146 -2.67 -18.74 6.91
CA TYR A 146 -3.13 -17.41 6.54
C TYR A 146 -2.72 -17.04 5.10
N ALA A 147 -1.48 -17.30 4.72
CA ALA A 147 -1.01 -17.08 3.37
C ALA A 147 -1.79 -17.94 2.36
N ASP A 148 -1.93 -19.25 2.63
CA ASP A 148 -2.56 -20.20 1.72
C ASP A 148 -4.09 -19.97 1.59
N MET A 149 -4.77 -19.57 2.66
CA MET A 149 -6.24 -19.45 2.64
C MET A 149 -6.73 -18.05 2.24
N TYR A 150 -6.05 -16.98 2.69
CA TYR A 150 -6.51 -15.63 2.48
C TYR A 150 -5.70 -14.92 1.39
N VAL A 151 -4.35 -14.94 1.47
CA VAL A 151 -3.51 -14.18 0.55
C VAL A 151 -3.56 -14.75 -0.86
N GLU A 152 -3.47 -16.08 -1.03
CA GLU A 152 -3.60 -16.70 -2.35
C GLU A 152 -4.98 -16.45 -2.98
N GLU A 153 -6.06 -16.51 -2.20
CA GLU A 153 -7.40 -16.21 -2.71
C GLU A 153 -7.53 -14.72 -3.13
N PHE A 154 -6.91 -13.80 -2.37
CA PHE A 154 -6.85 -12.39 -2.74
C PHE A 154 -6.10 -12.20 -4.08
N CYS A 155 -4.94 -12.82 -4.22
CA CYS A 155 -4.15 -12.78 -5.46
C CYS A 155 -4.91 -13.39 -6.64
N ARG A 156 -5.55 -14.52 -6.45
CA ARG A 156 -6.35 -15.19 -7.48
C ARG A 156 -7.51 -14.34 -7.99
N ARG A 157 -8.09 -13.49 -7.13
CA ARG A 157 -9.21 -12.61 -7.49
C ARG A 157 -8.76 -11.30 -8.11
N TYR A 158 -7.74 -10.69 -7.55
CA TYR A 158 -7.38 -9.30 -7.86
C TYR A 158 -5.98 -9.15 -8.46
N GLY A 159 -5.17 -10.19 -8.48
CA GLY A 159 -3.80 -10.14 -8.98
C GLY A 159 -3.69 -9.70 -10.46
N GLU A 160 -4.72 -9.96 -11.27
CA GLU A 160 -4.77 -9.51 -12.67
C GLU A 160 -5.31 -8.07 -12.83
N ASN A 161 -5.79 -7.44 -11.74
CA ASN A 161 -6.29 -6.07 -11.82
C ASN A 161 -5.11 -5.09 -11.93
N GLU A 162 -5.00 -4.37 -13.03
CA GLU A 162 -3.89 -3.45 -13.30
C GLU A 162 -3.86 -2.24 -12.35
N TYR A 163 -4.98 -1.93 -11.67
CA TYR A 163 -5.07 -0.86 -10.68
C TYR A 163 -4.81 -1.33 -9.24
N LEU A 164 -4.59 -2.61 -9.01
CA LEU A 164 -3.94 -3.09 -7.79
C LEU A 164 -2.44 -2.80 -7.93
N PHE A 165 -2.01 -1.63 -7.43
CA PHE A 165 -0.62 -1.19 -7.50
C PHE A 165 0.29 -2.13 -6.71
N ALA A 166 -0.08 -2.37 -5.44
CA ALA A 166 0.70 -3.19 -4.55
C ALA A 166 -0.17 -3.80 -3.44
N ILE A 167 0.33 -4.89 -2.89
CA ILE A 167 -0.16 -5.46 -1.63
C ILE A 167 0.81 -5.02 -0.53
N ASP A 168 0.29 -4.24 0.42
CA ASP A 168 0.94 -3.95 1.70
C ASP A 168 0.53 -5.03 2.70
N ILE A 169 1.42 -5.95 2.98
CA ILE A 169 1.09 -7.14 3.79
C ILE A 169 0.62 -6.74 5.19
N MET A 170 1.28 -5.76 5.80
CA MET A 170 0.95 -5.35 7.17
C MET A 170 1.28 -3.88 7.44
N ASN A 171 0.31 -3.17 7.98
CA ASN A 171 0.52 -1.86 8.58
C ASN A 171 1.25 -1.98 9.91
N GLU A 172 2.39 -1.32 9.98
CA GLU A 172 3.19 -1.07 11.19
C GLU A 172 3.45 -2.32 12.06
N PRO A 173 4.08 -3.36 11.50
CA PRO A 173 4.44 -4.56 12.26
C PRO A 173 5.37 -4.25 13.45
N ASP A 174 6.04 -3.12 13.44
CA ASP A 174 6.87 -2.60 14.55
C ASP A 174 6.11 -2.61 15.88
N TRP A 175 4.82 -2.22 15.85
CA TRP A 175 3.98 -2.19 17.05
C TRP A 175 3.56 -3.58 17.52
N VAL A 176 3.64 -4.61 16.67
CA VAL A 176 3.45 -5.99 17.12
C VAL A 176 4.60 -6.44 18.05
N TYR A 177 5.80 -5.93 17.78
CA TYR A 177 6.99 -6.17 18.62
C TYR A 177 7.05 -5.23 19.84
N GLU A 178 6.79 -3.91 19.65
CA GLU A 178 7.00 -2.90 20.71
C GLU A 178 5.83 -2.81 21.71
N ASN A 179 4.58 -3.09 21.28
CA ASN A 179 3.39 -2.83 22.09
C ASN A 179 2.97 -4.07 22.90
N GLU A 180 2.86 -3.92 24.22
CA GLU A 180 2.41 -4.97 25.14
C GLU A 180 1.00 -5.49 24.78
N GLU A 181 0.08 -4.62 24.31
CA GLU A 181 -1.26 -5.04 23.89
C GLU A 181 -1.23 -5.98 22.68
N CYS A 182 -0.22 -5.88 21.84
CA CYS A 182 -0.02 -6.74 20.68
C CYS A 182 0.77 -8.01 20.99
N GLY A 183 1.13 -8.22 22.26
CA GLY A 183 1.80 -9.42 22.77
C GLY A 183 3.31 -9.41 22.65
N GLN A 184 3.93 -8.33 22.17
CA GLN A 184 5.39 -8.20 21.99
C GLN A 184 5.99 -9.42 21.28
N ILE A 185 5.43 -9.74 20.13
CA ILE A 185 5.82 -10.90 19.33
C ILE A 185 7.23 -10.69 18.76
N GLU A 186 8.07 -11.71 18.83
CA GLU A 186 9.45 -11.67 18.31
C GLU A 186 9.48 -11.47 16.80
N TRP A 187 10.47 -10.70 16.31
CA TRP A 187 10.63 -10.40 14.90
C TRP A 187 10.74 -11.63 14.00
N ASP A 188 11.32 -12.73 14.47
CA ASP A 188 11.38 -13.97 13.69
C ASP A 188 9.99 -14.49 13.31
N ASN A 189 9.00 -14.36 14.19
CA ASN A 189 7.62 -14.75 13.90
C ASN A 189 6.93 -13.75 12.98
N ILE A 190 7.12 -12.44 13.24
CA ILE A 190 6.56 -11.37 12.42
C ILE A 190 7.10 -11.50 11.00
N SER A 191 8.42 -11.52 10.84
CA SER A 191 9.06 -11.57 9.52
C SER A 191 8.82 -12.90 8.81
N TYR A 192 8.63 -14.01 9.55
CA TYR A 192 8.19 -15.27 8.95
C TYR A 192 6.82 -15.13 8.28
N LEU A 193 5.82 -14.57 8.97
CA LEU A 193 4.49 -14.31 8.40
C LEU A 193 4.58 -13.39 7.17
N LEU A 194 5.36 -12.29 7.29
CA LEU A 194 5.54 -11.33 6.18
C LEU A 194 6.19 -12.00 4.96
N GLY A 195 7.26 -12.75 5.16
CA GLY A 195 7.96 -13.46 4.08
C GLY A 195 7.10 -14.57 3.45
N LYS A 196 6.32 -15.30 4.25
CA LYS A 196 5.40 -16.32 3.74
C LYS A 196 4.28 -15.69 2.89
N CYS A 197 3.72 -14.56 3.33
CA CYS A 197 2.74 -13.82 2.54
C CYS A 197 3.35 -13.24 1.26
N ALA A 198 4.56 -12.68 1.32
CA ALA A 198 5.27 -12.17 0.15
C ALA A 198 5.49 -13.27 -0.90
N SER A 199 5.97 -14.44 -0.46
CA SER A 199 6.13 -15.61 -1.34
C SER A 199 4.81 -16.05 -1.96
N ALA A 200 3.73 -16.11 -1.17
CA ALA A 200 2.41 -16.48 -1.69
C ALA A 200 1.90 -15.49 -2.75
N ILE A 201 2.20 -14.19 -2.60
CA ILE A 201 1.83 -13.17 -3.59
C ILE A 201 2.64 -13.40 -4.88
N HIS A 202 3.97 -13.45 -4.80
CA HIS A 202 4.84 -13.63 -5.98
C HIS A 202 4.60 -14.94 -6.73
N ASP A 203 4.22 -16.00 -6.02
CA ASP A 203 3.92 -17.30 -6.64
C ASP A 203 2.56 -17.31 -7.35
N ASN A 204 1.66 -16.36 -7.07
CA ASN A 204 0.28 -16.35 -7.58
C ASN A 204 -0.08 -15.15 -8.46
N CYS A 205 0.68 -14.03 -8.42
CA CYS A 205 0.41 -12.86 -9.27
C CYS A 205 1.64 -11.96 -9.45
N ASP A 206 1.56 -11.01 -10.40
CA ASP A 206 2.61 -10.03 -10.71
C ASP A 206 2.42 -8.69 -9.95
N THR A 207 1.61 -8.67 -8.88
CA THR A 207 1.38 -7.48 -8.08
C THR A 207 2.58 -7.21 -7.16
N LEU A 208 2.99 -5.94 -7.06
CA LEU A 208 4.10 -5.54 -6.20
C LEU A 208 3.77 -5.76 -4.71
N VAL A 209 4.80 -6.05 -3.93
CA VAL A 209 4.69 -6.38 -2.50
C VAL A 209 5.47 -5.37 -1.67
N THR A 210 4.87 -4.92 -0.57
CA THR A 210 5.54 -4.10 0.44
C THR A 210 5.04 -4.39 1.85
N VAL A 211 5.66 -3.74 2.83
CA VAL A 211 5.25 -3.70 4.23
C VAL A 211 5.33 -2.25 4.70
N GLY A 212 4.24 -1.72 5.22
CA GLY A 212 4.17 -0.38 5.79
C GLY A 212 4.85 -0.30 7.15
N MET A 213 6.16 0.01 7.17
CA MET A 213 6.96 0.08 8.41
C MET A 213 6.68 1.38 9.16
N GLY A 214 6.27 1.27 10.43
CA GLY A 214 5.93 2.42 11.27
C GLY A 214 7.11 3.28 11.68
N ILE A 215 8.28 2.67 11.84
CA ILE A 215 9.52 3.36 12.23
C ILE A 215 10.74 2.80 11.49
N ILE A 216 11.64 3.68 11.07
CA ILE A 216 12.89 3.30 10.38
C ILE A 216 13.79 2.37 11.22
N LYS A 217 13.59 2.31 12.53
CA LYS A 217 14.37 1.52 13.48
C LYS A 217 14.56 0.06 13.05
N TYR A 218 13.51 -0.53 12.47
CA TYR A 218 13.47 -1.95 12.07
C TYR A 218 13.51 -2.17 10.56
N ASN A 219 13.68 -1.09 9.79
CA ASN A 219 13.83 -1.14 8.35
C ASN A 219 15.18 -0.59 7.88
N SER A 220 16.21 -0.65 8.73
CA SER A 220 17.50 -0.08 8.43
C SER A 220 18.63 -0.74 9.24
N ASP A 221 19.71 -1.10 8.56
CA ASP A 221 20.94 -1.59 9.19
C ASP A 221 21.70 -0.50 9.96
N LYS A 222 21.30 0.78 9.79
CA LYS A 222 21.81 1.90 10.59
C LYS A 222 21.26 1.90 12.04
N TYR A 223 20.21 1.09 12.31
CA TYR A 223 19.54 0.99 13.61
C TYR A 223 19.49 -0.47 14.09
N GLU A 224 18.33 -1.04 14.29
CA GLU A 224 18.14 -2.42 14.83
C GLU A 224 18.13 -3.51 13.73
N GLY A 225 18.52 -3.15 12.50
CA GLY A 225 18.56 -4.02 11.34
C GLY A 225 17.27 -4.02 10.52
N ASN A 226 17.41 -4.31 9.22
CA ASN A 226 16.29 -4.40 8.30
C ASN A 226 15.56 -5.75 8.45
N LYS A 227 14.43 -5.76 9.17
CA LYS A 227 13.62 -6.95 9.49
C LYS A 227 12.77 -7.45 8.32
N ILE A 228 12.77 -6.72 7.21
CA ILE A 228 12.09 -7.09 5.95
C ILE A 228 13.06 -7.12 4.76
N SER A 229 14.37 -7.21 5.02
CA SER A 229 15.34 -7.42 3.94
C SER A 229 15.14 -8.79 3.29
N ASP A 230 15.38 -8.89 1.99
CA ASP A 230 15.23 -10.13 1.22
C ASP A 230 16.00 -11.28 1.86
N LYS A 231 17.24 -11.00 2.29
CA LYS A 231 18.07 -11.98 2.98
C LYS A 231 17.39 -12.50 4.25
N TYR A 232 16.85 -11.61 5.08
CA TYR A 232 16.25 -12.01 6.35
C TYR A 232 14.97 -12.82 6.13
N LEU A 233 14.10 -12.38 5.20
CA LEU A 233 12.87 -13.07 4.87
C LEU A 233 13.10 -14.44 4.24
N THR A 234 14.04 -14.54 3.28
CA THR A 234 14.37 -15.82 2.62
C THR A 234 15.05 -16.80 3.56
N GLU A 235 15.94 -16.34 4.45
CA GLU A 235 16.57 -17.21 5.47
C GLU A 235 15.56 -17.77 6.48
N LEU A 236 14.57 -16.96 6.91
CA LEU A 236 13.54 -17.39 7.87
C LEU A 236 12.53 -18.38 7.28
N THR A 237 12.12 -18.14 6.05
CA THR A 237 11.08 -18.93 5.38
C THR A 237 11.65 -20.12 4.62
N GLY A 238 12.87 -20.01 4.11
CA GLY A 238 13.47 -20.96 3.17
C GLY A 238 12.88 -20.86 1.75
N LEU A 239 12.21 -19.74 1.42
CA LEU A 239 11.55 -19.50 0.14
C LEU A 239 12.26 -18.38 -0.63
N ASP A 240 12.68 -18.66 -1.87
CA ASP A 240 13.41 -17.69 -2.71
C ASP A 240 12.54 -16.50 -3.15
N THR A 241 11.23 -16.66 -3.11
CA THR A 241 10.22 -15.63 -3.46
C THR A 241 9.75 -14.81 -2.26
N ALA A 242 10.34 -15.01 -1.06
CA ALA A 242 10.03 -14.26 0.14
C ALA A 242 10.84 -12.94 0.20
N TYR A 243 10.40 -11.92 -0.54
CA TYR A 243 11.02 -10.59 -0.55
C TYR A 243 9.95 -9.50 -0.71
N VAL A 244 10.32 -8.24 -0.46
CA VAL A 244 9.49 -7.08 -0.78
C VAL A 244 10.03 -6.39 -2.03
N ASP A 245 9.16 -5.82 -2.86
CA ASP A 245 9.56 -5.16 -4.10
C ASP A 245 10.03 -3.72 -3.88
N PHE A 246 9.51 -3.06 -2.85
CA PHE A 246 9.88 -1.69 -2.48
C PHE A 246 9.70 -1.45 -0.98
N TYR A 247 10.36 -0.41 -0.48
CA TYR A 247 10.24 -0.01 0.92
C TYR A 247 9.16 1.06 1.07
N SER A 248 8.22 0.83 2.01
CA SER A 248 7.21 1.78 2.44
C SER A 248 7.44 2.13 3.90
N THR A 249 7.83 3.38 4.17
CA THR A 249 8.10 3.83 5.53
C THR A 249 7.09 4.90 5.96
N HIS A 250 6.73 4.89 7.24
CA HIS A 250 5.86 5.90 7.83
C HIS A 250 6.70 6.89 8.63
N TYR A 251 6.27 8.16 8.62
CA TYR A 251 6.95 9.17 9.41
C TYR A 251 5.99 10.21 9.97
N TYR A 252 5.97 10.31 11.28
CA TYR A 252 5.21 11.30 12.03
C TYR A 252 6.13 12.17 12.89
N HIS A 253 5.67 13.38 13.26
CA HIS A 253 6.49 14.37 13.95
C HIS A 253 7.10 13.88 15.27
N TRP A 254 6.47 12.94 15.96
CA TRP A 254 6.98 12.37 17.20
C TRP A 254 8.30 11.59 17.01
N GLN A 255 8.58 11.13 15.79
CA GLN A 255 9.80 10.41 15.44
C GLN A 255 11.03 11.34 15.33
N LYS A 256 10.80 12.63 15.10
CA LYS A 256 11.86 13.62 14.83
C LYS A 256 12.97 13.71 15.89
N PRO A 257 12.73 13.53 17.21
CA PRO A 257 13.79 13.50 18.20
C PRO A 257 14.69 12.24 18.16
N TYR A 258 14.24 11.18 17.52
CA TYR A 258 14.86 9.86 17.55
C TYR A 258 15.49 9.44 16.23
N PHE A 259 14.93 9.89 15.11
CA PHE A 259 15.31 9.45 13.78
C PHE A 259 15.54 10.66 12.86
N ASN A 260 16.30 10.44 11.78
CA ASN A 260 16.47 11.43 10.74
C ASN A 260 15.12 11.89 10.17
N PHE A 261 15.09 13.12 9.69
CA PHE A 261 13.95 13.68 9.00
C PHE A 261 14.00 13.26 7.51
N PRO A 262 13.02 12.51 6.98
CA PRO A 262 13.11 11.93 5.64
C PRO A 262 12.89 12.96 4.51
N PHE A 263 12.07 14.00 4.77
CA PHE A 263 11.58 14.86 3.71
C PHE A 263 12.62 15.81 3.10
N ASP A 264 13.77 15.96 3.71
CA ASP A 264 14.92 16.74 3.21
C ASP A 264 16.15 15.85 2.93
N LYS A 265 15.95 14.54 2.77
CA LYS A 265 17.01 13.56 2.60
C LYS A 265 16.63 12.54 1.53
N THR A 266 17.67 11.98 0.90
CA THR A 266 17.47 10.77 0.07
C THR A 266 17.05 9.58 0.93
N PRO A 267 16.41 8.55 0.36
CA PRO A 267 16.11 7.31 1.09
C PRO A 267 17.35 6.71 1.77
N GLU A 268 18.51 6.73 1.10
CA GLU A 268 19.78 6.22 1.65
C GLU A 268 20.27 7.07 2.84
N ASP A 269 20.21 8.40 2.76
CA ASP A 269 20.59 9.29 3.86
C ASP A 269 19.63 9.16 5.05
N PHE A 270 18.36 8.89 4.79
CA PHE A 270 17.37 8.57 5.82
C PHE A 270 17.71 7.27 6.53
N GLY A 271 18.18 6.26 5.80
CA GLY A 271 18.62 5.00 6.36
C GLY A 271 18.13 3.75 5.64
N LEU A 272 17.35 3.89 4.57
CA LEU A 272 16.91 2.76 3.76
C LEU A 272 18.04 2.26 2.85
N ASP A 273 17.97 0.99 2.46
CA ASP A 273 18.85 0.47 1.43
C ASP A 273 18.51 1.09 0.06
N ASN A 274 19.54 1.26 -0.79
CA ASN A 274 19.38 1.90 -2.11
C ASN A 274 19.33 0.85 -3.24
N ASP A 275 18.58 -0.22 -3.02
CA ASP A 275 18.43 -1.34 -3.95
C ASP A 275 17.02 -1.44 -4.57
N LYS A 276 16.06 -0.72 -4.01
CA LYS A 276 14.64 -0.77 -4.38
C LYS A 276 14.01 0.62 -4.37
N PRO A 277 12.84 0.80 -5.03
CA PRO A 277 12.05 2.02 -4.85
C PRO A 277 11.71 2.25 -3.38
N CYS A 278 11.63 3.52 -2.98
CA CYS A 278 11.30 3.92 -1.61
C CYS A 278 10.12 4.89 -1.60
N LEU A 279 9.12 4.59 -0.77
CA LEU A 279 7.88 5.34 -0.64
C LEU A 279 7.74 5.87 0.80
N ILE A 280 7.30 7.11 0.96
CA ILE A 280 6.70 7.57 2.21
C ILE A 280 5.25 7.09 2.23
N GLY A 281 5.01 5.92 2.85
CA GLY A 281 3.72 5.25 2.82
C GLY A 281 2.65 5.90 3.70
N GLU A 282 3.11 6.65 4.72
CA GLU A 282 2.21 7.34 5.63
C GLU A 282 2.89 8.52 6.32
N THR A 283 2.21 9.66 6.34
CA THR A 283 2.54 10.82 7.16
C THR A 283 1.30 11.70 7.32
N SER A 284 1.30 12.64 8.28
CA SER A 284 0.17 13.56 8.44
C SER A 284 0.07 14.56 7.28
N ASN A 285 -1.15 14.89 6.87
CA ASN A 285 -1.41 15.95 5.90
C ASN A 285 -1.45 17.37 6.53
N ASP A 286 -1.34 17.50 7.85
CA ASP A 286 -1.30 18.78 8.58
C ASP A 286 -0.01 18.88 9.41
N ASN A 287 1.11 19.07 8.73
CA ASN A 287 2.47 19.03 9.31
C ASN A 287 3.19 20.38 9.35
N GLU A 288 2.63 21.45 8.76
CA GLU A 288 3.35 22.71 8.57
C GLU A 288 3.95 23.25 9.88
N ARG A 289 3.19 23.21 10.96
CA ARG A 289 3.64 23.67 12.26
C ARG A 289 4.83 22.87 12.81
N GLN A 290 4.81 21.54 12.62
CA GLN A 290 5.81 20.61 13.16
C GLN A 290 7.04 20.52 12.28
N PHE A 291 6.87 20.50 10.97
CA PHE A 291 7.95 20.30 10.01
C PHE A 291 8.50 21.61 9.46
N LYS A 292 7.78 22.73 9.59
CA LYS A 292 8.14 24.04 9.03
C LYS A 292 8.19 24.02 7.50
N MET A 293 7.35 23.20 6.91
CA MET A 293 7.13 23.06 5.47
C MET A 293 5.63 22.97 5.23
N THR A 294 5.13 23.67 4.23
CA THR A 294 3.76 23.46 3.73
C THR A 294 3.67 22.08 3.09
N LEU A 295 2.47 21.56 2.90
CA LEU A 295 2.31 20.24 2.29
C LEU A 295 2.80 20.20 0.83
N PRO A 296 2.56 21.23 -0.04
CA PRO A 296 3.17 21.30 -1.36
C PRO A 296 4.72 21.29 -1.33
N GLU A 297 5.34 22.07 -0.44
CA GLU A 297 6.80 22.07 -0.27
C GLU A 297 7.32 20.69 0.14
N LEU A 298 6.58 19.98 0.99
CA LEU A 298 6.94 18.64 1.45
C LEU A 298 6.87 17.62 0.30
N TYR A 299 5.80 17.61 -0.50
CA TYR A 299 5.69 16.74 -1.68
C TYR A 299 6.82 16.98 -2.68
N LYS A 300 7.10 18.24 -2.97
CA LYS A 300 8.17 18.64 -3.87
C LYS A 300 9.55 18.22 -3.34
N SER A 301 9.81 18.41 -2.06
CA SER A 301 11.08 18.03 -1.43
C SER A 301 11.27 16.51 -1.45
N VAL A 302 10.25 15.73 -1.17
CA VAL A 302 10.26 14.26 -1.27
C VAL A 302 10.62 13.81 -2.69
N TYR A 303 10.00 14.40 -3.70
CA TYR A 303 10.32 14.10 -5.10
C TYR A 303 11.78 14.47 -5.46
N GLU A 304 12.22 15.70 -5.10
CA GLU A 304 13.57 16.18 -5.41
C GLU A 304 14.68 15.40 -4.69
N ASN A 305 14.36 14.75 -3.58
CA ASN A 305 15.27 13.87 -2.84
C ASN A 305 15.22 12.40 -3.31
N GLY A 306 14.51 12.10 -4.39
CA GLY A 306 14.57 10.79 -5.05
C GLY A 306 13.66 9.72 -4.45
N TRP A 307 12.67 10.10 -3.64
CA TRP A 307 11.61 9.19 -3.23
C TRP A 307 10.62 8.94 -4.37
N ASN A 308 10.05 7.76 -4.43
CA ASN A 308 9.14 7.35 -5.50
C ASN A 308 7.67 7.76 -5.27
N GLY A 309 7.41 8.44 -4.17
CA GLY A 309 6.08 8.96 -3.85
C GLY A 309 5.87 9.25 -2.38
N ILE A 310 4.70 9.78 -2.10
CA ILE A 310 4.21 10.07 -0.75
C ILE A 310 2.70 9.85 -0.68
N LEU A 311 2.24 9.17 0.37
CA LEU A 311 0.84 8.98 0.68
C LEU A 311 0.56 9.57 2.07
N VAL A 312 -0.11 10.71 2.11
CA VAL A 312 -0.47 11.34 3.38
C VAL A 312 -1.68 10.66 4.02
N TRP A 313 -1.73 10.67 5.34
CA TRP A 313 -2.87 10.14 6.07
C TRP A 313 -4.07 11.07 5.96
N MET A 314 -5.17 10.56 5.45
CA MET A 314 -6.45 11.25 5.35
C MET A 314 -7.46 10.58 6.28
N GLU A 315 -7.60 11.12 7.48
CA GLU A 315 -8.50 10.58 8.49
C GLU A 315 -9.96 10.81 8.08
N PRO A 316 -10.81 9.77 8.09
CA PRO A 316 -12.22 9.94 7.78
C PRO A 316 -12.90 10.82 8.84
N ARG A 317 -13.78 11.73 8.38
CA ARG A 317 -14.64 12.52 9.24
C ARG A 317 -16.10 12.32 8.86
N GLN A 318 -16.93 12.07 9.87
CA GLN A 318 -18.35 11.81 9.68
C GLN A 318 -19.22 13.08 9.70
N GLU A 319 -18.70 14.21 10.21
CA GLU A 319 -19.51 15.38 10.59
C GLU A 319 -19.21 16.66 9.77
N GLU A 320 -18.26 16.65 8.83
CA GLU A 320 -17.88 17.82 8.04
C GLU A 320 -18.29 17.69 6.55
N GLU A 321 -18.39 18.83 5.84
CA GLU A 321 -18.69 18.85 4.40
C GLU A 321 -17.63 18.10 3.56
N THR A 322 -16.39 18.01 4.04
CA THR A 322 -15.34 17.20 3.47
C THR A 322 -15.19 15.88 4.21
N ILE A 323 -15.20 14.78 3.49
CA ILE A 323 -15.11 13.41 4.01
C ILE A 323 -13.81 13.16 4.76
N TRP A 324 -12.74 13.90 4.44
CA TRP A 324 -11.39 13.69 4.95
C TRP A 324 -10.86 14.92 5.68
N TYR A 325 -10.16 14.69 6.80
CA TYR A 325 -9.51 15.77 7.55
C TYR A 325 -8.50 16.51 6.67
N ARG A 326 -8.66 17.83 6.60
CA ARG A 326 -7.76 18.71 5.86
C ARG A 326 -7.48 18.23 4.44
N PHE A 327 -8.49 17.69 3.77
CA PHE A 327 -8.37 17.29 2.35
C PHE A 327 -7.98 18.48 1.45
N ASP A 328 -8.35 19.69 1.83
CA ASP A 328 -7.95 20.93 1.18
C ASP A 328 -6.43 21.03 0.96
N LEU A 329 -5.64 20.70 2.00
CA LEU A 329 -4.18 20.71 1.91
C LEU A 329 -3.63 19.61 0.99
N THR A 330 -4.23 18.42 1.07
CA THR A 330 -3.82 17.30 0.22
C THR A 330 -4.11 17.63 -1.25
N ALA A 331 -5.29 18.15 -1.55
CA ALA A 331 -5.68 18.55 -2.91
C ALA A 331 -4.77 19.67 -3.46
N GLU A 332 -4.41 20.66 -2.64
CA GLU A 332 -3.45 21.70 -3.02
C GLU A 332 -2.11 21.07 -3.40
N ALA A 333 -1.54 20.23 -2.55
CA ALA A 333 -0.24 19.62 -2.79
C ALA A 333 -0.21 18.72 -4.03
N THR A 334 -1.21 17.87 -4.20
CA THR A 334 -1.27 16.95 -5.35
C THR A 334 -1.53 17.66 -6.68
N ASN A 335 -2.32 18.75 -6.67
CA ASN A 335 -2.51 19.58 -7.85
C ASN A 335 -1.25 20.36 -8.23
N GLU A 336 -0.51 20.91 -7.26
CA GLU A 336 0.78 21.56 -7.54
C GLU A 336 1.82 20.55 -8.07
N MET A 337 1.86 19.33 -7.54
CA MET A 337 2.73 18.28 -8.07
C MET A 337 2.34 17.86 -9.48
N ALA A 338 1.04 17.80 -9.80
CA ALA A 338 0.59 17.52 -11.17
C ALA A 338 1.04 18.60 -12.16
N ASP A 339 1.10 19.85 -11.76
CA ASP A 339 1.66 20.93 -12.58
C ASP A 339 3.19 20.82 -12.71
N TYR A 340 3.86 20.36 -11.65
CA TYR A 340 5.32 20.29 -11.59
C TYR A 340 5.92 19.10 -12.33
N ILE A 341 5.31 17.91 -12.21
CA ILE A 341 5.82 16.64 -12.77
C ILE A 341 4.74 15.87 -13.53
N PHE A 342 3.89 16.56 -14.29
CA PHE A 342 2.72 15.99 -14.96
C PHE A 342 2.99 14.66 -15.68
N ASP A 343 4.10 14.56 -16.39
CA ASP A 343 4.43 13.36 -17.18
C ASP A 343 4.74 12.12 -16.33
N LYS A 344 4.93 12.29 -15.01
CA LYS A 344 5.23 11.22 -14.05
C LYS A 344 4.06 10.86 -13.13
N ILE A 345 2.94 11.55 -13.24
CA ILE A 345 1.71 11.23 -12.47
C ILE A 345 0.73 10.49 -13.38
N TYR A 346 1.22 9.42 -13.99
CA TYR A 346 0.40 8.52 -14.81
C TYR A 346 -0.30 7.49 -13.89
N PRO A 347 -1.54 7.01 -14.18
CA PRO A 347 -2.32 7.19 -15.39
C PRO A 347 -3.32 8.34 -15.32
N ILE A 348 -3.32 9.16 -14.29
CA ILE A 348 -4.20 10.31 -14.15
C ILE A 348 -3.88 11.29 -15.25
N GLY A 349 -4.46 11.38 -16.21
CA GLY A 349 -4.19 12.26 -17.32
C GLY A 349 -4.82 11.76 -18.58
N LYS A 350 -5.97 11.10 -18.46
CA LYS A 350 -6.93 11.17 -19.55
C LYS A 350 -7.31 12.64 -19.62
N LYS A 351 -6.47 13.43 -20.36
CA LYS A 351 -6.87 14.76 -20.79
C LYS A 351 -8.31 14.62 -21.28
N LYS A 352 -9.22 15.31 -20.59
CA LYS A 352 -10.57 15.52 -21.10
C LYS A 352 -10.53 16.16 -22.47
#